data_11bb3802659ab2f59411cdae2c574d2a
#
_entry.id   11bb3802659ab2f59411cdae2c574d2a
#
_cell.length_a   1.000
_cell.length_b   1.000
_cell.length_c   1.000
_cell.angle_alpha   90.00
_cell.angle_beta   90.00
_cell.angle_gamma   90.00
#
_symmetry.space_group_name_H-M   'P 1'
#
loop_
_entity.id
_entity.type
_entity.pdbx_description
1 polymer ?
#
loop_
_entity_poly.entity_id
_entity_poly.type
_entity_poly.pdbx_seq_one_letter_code
_entity_poly.pdbx_strand_id
1 'polypeptide(L)'
;MKQFEYAVRLVPAEEGGFVVSCRDLPQLVTQGEDRAHALSEAVDAMDEVFAAYMQSGLNFPALSKARKSEHWVSPPAGTMAKAALYVAMREAGITKVQLAKRLGIDEKEVRRLLDPHYGSKLPRIAQAISALGRRLVIGLEPA
;
A
#
# COMPACT_ATOMS: atom_id res chain seq x y z
N MET A 1 -10.83 9.16 -7.49
CA MET A 1 -9.36 9.34 -7.50
C MET A 1 -8.70 8.03 -7.08
N LYS A 2 -7.80 7.52 -7.92
CA LYS A 2 -7.09 6.29 -7.59
C LYS A 2 -5.97 6.57 -6.60
N GLN A 3 -5.88 5.78 -5.54
CA GLN A 3 -4.82 5.86 -4.54
C GLN A 3 -4.35 4.45 -4.19
N PHE A 4 -3.07 4.32 -3.92
CA PHE A 4 -2.47 3.07 -3.48
C PHE A 4 -2.64 1.92 -4.47
N GLU A 5 -2.66 2.23 -5.76
CA GLU A 5 -2.57 1.24 -6.81
C GLU A 5 -1.59 1.71 -7.88
N TYR A 6 -0.90 0.76 -8.47
CA TYR A 6 0.13 1.03 -9.47
C TYR A 6 -0.04 0.10 -10.66
N ALA A 7 0.35 0.58 -11.83
CA ALA A 7 0.26 -0.21 -13.06
C ALA A 7 1.43 -1.18 -13.16
N VAL A 8 1.13 -2.46 -13.34
CA VAL A 8 2.12 -3.52 -13.52
C VAL A 8 2.09 -4.07 -14.94
N ARG A 9 3.23 -4.57 -15.39
CA ARG A 9 3.39 -5.17 -16.70
C ARG A 9 3.67 -6.66 -16.53
N LEU A 10 2.95 -7.48 -17.30
CA LEU A 10 3.17 -8.92 -17.37
C LEU A 10 3.87 -9.25 -18.69
N VAL A 11 5.04 -9.87 -18.60
CA VAL A 11 5.82 -10.28 -19.77
C VAL A 11 5.95 -11.79 -19.77
N PRO A 12 5.57 -12.48 -20.87
CA PRO A 12 5.75 -13.92 -20.96
C PRO A 12 7.22 -14.30 -20.76
N ALA A 13 7.46 -15.29 -19.90
CA ALA A 13 8.79 -15.83 -19.66
C ALA A 13 9.09 -16.98 -20.64
N GLU A 14 10.35 -17.15 -21.02
CA GLU A 14 10.78 -18.21 -21.94
C GLU A 14 10.43 -19.61 -21.41
N GLU A 15 10.51 -19.79 -20.11
CA GLU A 15 10.25 -21.06 -19.44
C GLU A 15 8.77 -21.31 -19.13
N GLY A 16 7.90 -20.43 -19.59
CA GLY A 16 6.48 -20.42 -19.27
C GLY A 16 6.13 -19.46 -18.14
N GLY A 17 4.85 -19.14 -18.03
CA GLY A 17 4.39 -18.17 -17.06
C GLY A 17 4.70 -16.73 -17.45
N PHE A 18 4.61 -15.84 -16.45
CA PHE A 18 4.79 -14.40 -16.63
C PHE A 18 5.70 -13.82 -15.57
N VAL A 19 6.55 -12.89 -15.98
CA VAL A 19 7.32 -12.02 -15.07
C VAL A 19 6.54 -10.72 -14.93
N VAL A 20 6.41 -10.24 -13.69
CA VAL A 20 5.70 -9.00 -13.36
C VAL A 20 6.68 -7.94 -12.94
N SER A 21 6.54 -6.75 -13.49
CA SER A 21 7.32 -5.57 -13.10
C SER A 21 6.40 -4.37 -12.98
N CYS A 22 6.89 -3.32 -12.29
CA CYS A 22 6.14 -2.09 -12.06
C CYS A 22 7.05 -0.89 -12.31
N ARG A 23 6.64 -0.01 -13.23
CA ARG A 23 7.45 1.19 -13.56
C ARG A 23 7.64 2.12 -12.36
N ASP A 24 6.56 2.34 -11.62
CA ASP A 24 6.58 3.29 -10.51
C ASP A 24 7.18 2.69 -9.24
N LEU A 25 7.21 1.36 -9.13
CA LEU A 25 7.79 0.64 -8.01
C LEU A 25 8.84 -0.36 -8.53
N PRO A 26 10.06 0.10 -8.82
CA PRO A 26 11.10 -0.76 -9.42
C PRO A 26 11.45 -1.98 -8.56
N GLN A 27 11.22 -1.93 -7.26
CA GLN A 27 11.48 -3.05 -6.35
C GLN A 27 10.49 -4.20 -6.54
N LEU A 28 9.33 -3.92 -7.17
CA LEU A 28 8.32 -4.93 -7.40
C LEU A 28 8.70 -5.74 -8.64
N VAL A 29 9.22 -6.93 -8.40
CA VAL A 29 9.50 -7.95 -9.44
C VAL A 29 9.04 -9.28 -8.88
N THR A 30 8.15 -9.95 -9.60
CA THR A 30 7.65 -11.27 -9.22
C THR A 30 7.28 -12.07 -10.46
N GLN A 31 6.73 -13.24 -10.28
CA GLN A 31 6.36 -14.12 -11.39
C GLN A 31 5.19 -15.02 -10.99
N GLY A 32 4.52 -15.57 -11.99
CA GLY A 32 3.43 -16.51 -11.79
C GLY A 32 3.31 -17.46 -12.99
N GLU A 33 2.66 -18.61 -12.78
CA GLU A 33 2.52 -19.65 -13.79
C GLU A 33 1.57 -19.27 -14.91
N ASP A 34 0.58 -18.44 -14.60
CA ASP A 34 -0.38 -17.91 -15.56
C ASP A 34 -0.71 -16.46 -15.18
N ARG A 35 -1.57 -15.80 -15.94
CA ARG A 35 -1.91 -14.38 -15.71
C ARG A 35 -2.56 -14.18 -14.34
N ALA A 36 -3.51 -15.03 -13.96
CA ALA A 36 -4.20 -14.90 -12.68
C ALA A 36 -3.25 -15.08 -11.50
N HIS A 37 -2.37 -16.09 -11.57
CA HIS A 37 -1.36 -16.34 -10.54
C HIS A 37 -0.35 -15.19 -10.48
N ALA A 38 0.11 -14.70 -11.63
CA ALA A 38 1.05 -13.58 -11.69
C ALA A 38 0.45 -12.31 -11.06
N LEU A 39 -0.82 -12.00 -11.32
CA LEU A 39 -1.49 -10.86 -10.70
C LEU A 39 -1.67 -11.03 -9.19
N SER A 40 -1.96 -12.24 -8.74
CA SER A 40 -2.04 -12.56 -7.30
C SER A 40 -0.69 -12.36 -6.61
N GLU A 41 0.38 -12.85 -7.24
CA GLU A 41 1.75 -12.65 -6.74
C GLU A 41 2.13 -11.16 -6.74
N ALA A 42 1.64 -10.40 -7.71
CA ALA A 42 1.87 -8.95 -7.76
C ALA A 42 1.24 -8.24 -6.55
N VAL A 43 0.04 -8.67 -6.12
CA VAL A 43 -0.59 -8.12 -4.91
C VAL A 43 0.28 -8.37 -3.68
N ASP A 44 0.78 -9.60 -3.51
CA ASP A 44 1.63 -9.96 -2.38
C ASP A 44 2.96 -9.20 -2.41
N ALA A 45 3.56 -9.07 -3.59
CA ALA A 45 4.79 -8.31 -3.77
C ALA A 45 4.59 -6.83 -3.46
N MET A 46 3.46 -6.27 -3.88
CA MET A 46 3.12 -4.87 -3.61
C MET A 46 2.92 -4.63 -2.12
N ASP A 47 2.34 -5.58 -1.41
CA ASP A 47 2.20 -5.52 0.05
C ASP A 47 3.56 -5.36 0.72
N GLU A 48 4.54 -6.17 0.32
CA GLU A 48 5.91 -6.10 0.86
C GLU A 48 6.61 -4.78 0.50
N VAL A 49 6.41 -4.29 -0.72
CA VAL A 49 6.99 -3.01 -1.16
C VAL A 49 6.40 -1.85 -0.36
N PHE A 50 5.09 -1.85 -0.13
CA PHE A 50 4.44 -0.83 0.71
C PHE A 50 4.99 -0.85 2.14
N ALA A 51 5.11 -2.05 2.73
CA ALA A 51 5.69 -2.20 4.07
C ALA A 51 7.10 -1.63 4.14
N ALA A 52 7.93 -1.92 3.13
CA ALA A 52 9.30 -1.41 3.07
C ALA A 52 9.36 0.12 2.99
N TYR A 53 8.50 0.74 2.15
CA TYR A 53 8.42 2.19 2.06
C TYR A 53 8.02 2.83 3.39
N MET A 54 7.03 2.26 4.06
CA MET A 54 6.54 2.78 5.33
C MET A 54 7.58 2.63 6.45
N GLN A 55 8.32 1.53 6.48
CA GLN A 55 9.40 1.32 7.45
C GLN A 55 10.58 2.25 7.21
N SER A 56 10.91 2.52 5.96
CA SER A 56 12.04 3.36 5.59
C SER A 56 11.72 4.86 5.57
N GLY A 57 10.48 5.24 5.82
CA GLY A 57 10.07 6.64 5.82
C GLY A 57 10.09 7.29 4.45
N LEU A 58 9.85 6.52 3.39
CA LEU A 58 9.87 7.02 2.02
C LEU A 58 8.48 7.46 1.59
N ASN A 59 8.43 8.44 0.70
CA ASN A 59 7.18 8.83 0.05
C ASN A 59 6.82 7.81 -1.02
N PHE A 60 5.53 7.48 -1.12
CA PHE A 60 5.06 6.68 -2.24
C PHE A 60 5.21 7.46 -3.55
N PRO A 61 5.66 6.80 -4.64
CA PRO A 61 5.79 7.47 -5.92
C PRO A 61 4.44 8.00 -6.43
N ALA A 62 4.50 9.06 -7.24
CA ALA A 62 3.34 9.55 -7.95
C ALA A 62 2.85 8.50 -8.94
N LEU A 63 1.52 8.45 -9.14
CA LEU A 63 0.91 7.52 -10.08
C LEU A 63 1.17 7.98 -11.52
N SER A 64 1.71 7.10 -12.34
CA SER A 64 1.78 7.28 -13.78
C SER A 64 0.51 6.75 -14.43
N LYS A 65 0.16 7.28 -15.61
CA LYS A 65 -0.92 6.70 -16.39
C LYS A 65 -0.56 5.28 -16.81
N ALA A 66 -1.51 4.36 -16.69
CA ALA A 66 -1.31 3.00 -17.18
C ALA A 66 -1.14 3.01 -18.70
N ARG A 67 -0.18 2.24 -19.19
CA ARG A 67 -0.01 1.99 -20.63
C ARG A 67 -0.95 0.86 -21.07
N LYS A 68 -1.16 0.72 -22.37
CA LYS A 68 -2.14 -0.20 -22.94
C LYS A 68 -2.03 -1.65 -22.46
N SER A 69 -0.83 -2.13 -22.21
CA SER A 69 -0.56 -3.51 -21.77
C SER A 69 -0.38 -3.66 -20.27
N GLU A 70 -0.65 -2.63 -19.51
CA GLU A 70 -0.46 -2.64 -18.05
C GLU A 70 -1.78 -2.87 -17.32
N HIS A 71 -1.68 -3.40 -16.11
CA HIS A 71 -2.81 -3.70 -15.24
C HIS A 71 -2.66 -2.96 -13.92
N TRP A 72 -3.74 -2.39 -13.41
CA TRP A 72 -3.76 -1.79 -12.09
C TRP A 72 -3.76 -2.87 -11.01
N VAL A 73 -2.84 -2.74 -10.05
CA VAL A 73 -2.75 -3.62 -8.90
C VAL A 73 -2.67 -2.79 -7.63
N SER A 74 -3.39 -3.20 -6.61
CA SER A 74 -3.31 -2.61 -5.27
C SER A 74 -2.91 -3.68 -4.25
N PRO A 75 -2.25 -3.28 -3.15
CA PRO A 75 -2.01 -4.22 -2.06
C PRO A 75 -3.33 -4.58 -1.37
N PRO A 76 -3.33 -5.52 -0.42
CA PRO A 76 -4.54 -5.83 0.35
C PRO A 76 -5.17 -4.60 1.01
N ALA A 77 -6.49 -4.62 1.18
CA ALA A 77 -7.24 -3.49 1.72
C ALA A 77 -6.72 -2.99 3.08
N GLY A 78 -6.30 -3.90 3.95
CA GLY A 78 -5.71 -3.53 5.25
C GLY A 78 -4.43 -2.72 5.10
N THR A 79 -3.59 -3.06 4.14
CA THR A 79 -2.37 -2.33 3.84
C THR A 79 -2.68 -0.97 3.25
N MET A 80 -3.69 -0.86 2.38
CA MET A 80 -4.13 0.43 1.84
C MET A 80 -4.60 1.36 2.95
N ALA A 81 -5.35 0.85 3.94
CA ALA A 81 -5.80 1.65 5.07
C ALA A 81 -4.62 2.16 5.91
N LYS A 82 -3.62 1.32 6.15
CA LYS A 82 -2.40 1.71 6.87
C LYS A 82 -1.56 2.69 6.07
N ALA A 83 -1.49 2.52 4.75
CA ALA A 83 -0.83 3.48 3.86
C ALA A 83 -1.52 4.84 3.90
N ALA A 84 -2.85 4.87 3.98
CA ALA A 84 -3.60 6.12 4.13
C ALA A 84 -3.22 6.86 5.42
N LEU A 85 -3.11 6.14 6.54
CA LEU A 85 -2.64 6.71 7.80
C LEU A 85 -1.22 7.25 7.66
N TYR A 86 -0.34 6.48 7.06
CA TYR A 86 1.05 6.86 6.84
C TYR A 86 1.17 8.17 6.04
N VAL A 87 0.43 8.26 4.94
CA VAL A 87 0.41 9.47 4.10
C VAL A 87 -0.15 10.66 4.87
N ALA A 88 -1.25 10.47 5.62
CA ALA A 88 -1.84 11.53 6.43
C ALA A 88 -0.86 12.07 7.47
N MET A 89 -0.10 11.19 8.12
CA MET A 89 0.94 11.62 9.09
C MET A 89 2.04 12.43 8.41
N ARG A 90 2.53 11.98 7.28
CA ARG A 90 3.61 12.66 6.56
C ARG A 90 3.16 14.04 6.05
N GLU A 91 1.97 14.13 5.50
CA GLU A 91 1.41 15.41 5.04
C GLU A 91 1.18 16.39 6.18
N ALA A 92 0.80 15.89 7.36
CA ALA A 92 0.61 16.70 8.56
C ALA A 92 1.92 17.04 9.28
N GLY A 93 3.02 16.39 8.92
CA GLY A 93 4.30 16.56 9.61
C GLY A 93 4.28 16.04 11.05
N ILE A 94 3.48 15.00 11.32
CA ILE A 94 3.28 14.46 12.67
C ILE A 94 4.10 13.19 12.84
N THR A 95 4.87 13.14 13.96
CA THR A 95 5.66 11.97 14.32
C THR A 95 4.81 10.92 15.02
N LYS A 96 5.35 9.70 15.11
CA LYS A 96 4.69 8.60 15.84
C LYS A 96 4.46 8.96 17.31
N VAL A 97 5.42 9.61 17.94
CA VAL A 97 5.31 10.06 19.34
C VAL A 97 4.17 11.07 19.49
N GLN A 98 4.08 12.02 18.56
CA GLN A 98 3.04 13.04 18.59
C GLN A 98 1.65 12.44 18.38
N LEU A 99 1.52 11.49 17.44
CA LEU A 99 0.26 10.80 17.21
C LEU A 99 -0.15 9.97 18.43
N ALA A 100 0.80 9.27 19.05
CA ALA A 100 0.54 8.50 20.28
C ALA A 100 -0.03 9.39 21.37
N LYS A 101 0.53 10.58 21.57
CA LYS A 101 0.02 11.55 22.54
C LYS A 101 -1.39 11.99 22.22
N ARG A 102 -1.69 12.29 20.95
CA ARG A 102 -3.04 12.70 20.52
C ARG A 102 -4.08 11.63 20.77
N LEU A 103 -3.69 10.36 20.56
CA LEU A 103 -4.60 9.21 20.74
C LEU A 103 -4.64 8.70 22.18
N GLY A 104 -3.74 9.15 23.05
CA GLY A 104 -3.64 8.63 24.40
C GLY A 104 -3.19 7.17 24.44
N ILE A 105 -2.33 6.76 23.51
CA ILE A 105 -1.83 5.39 23.41
C ILE A 105 -0.29 5.39 23.40
N ASP A 106 0.30 4.20 23.54
CA ASP A 106 1.74 3.98 23.48
C ASP A 106 2.25 4.14 22.04
N GLU A 107 3.46 4.63 21.87
CA GLU A 107 4.13 4.71 20.56
C GLU A 107 4.21 3.35 19.86
N LYS A 108 4.40 2.28 20.62
CA LYS A 108 4.39 0.91 20.10
C LYS A 108 3.08 0.57 19.40
N GLU A 109 1.96 1.06 19.91
CA GLU A 109 0.65 0.89 19.28
C GLU A 109 0.57 1.63 17.94
N VAL A 110 1.16 2.84 17.87
CA VAL A 110 1.23 3.59 16.61
C VAL A 110 2.07 2.84 15.58
N ARG A 111 3.19 2.26 15.98
CA ARG A 111 4.01 1.45 15.07
C ARG A 111 3.25 0.25 14.52
N ARG A 112 2.42 -0.39 15.34
CA ARG A 112 1.56 -1.49 14.91
C ARG A 112 0.50 -1.03 13.90
N LEU A 113 -0.07 0.15 14.10
CA LEU A 113 -1.03 0.74 13.15
C LEU A 113 -0.40 1.03 11.79
N LEU A 114 0.91 1.22 11.74
CA LEU A 114 1.66 1.52 10.52
C LEU A 114 2.36 0.30 9.92
N ASP A 115 2.25 -0.87 10.54
CA ASP A 115 2.89 -2.09 10.08
C ASP A 115 1.86 -2.97 9.35
N PRO A 116 1.98 -3.13 8.01
CA PRO A 116 1.06 -3.97 7.25
C PRO A 116 1.05 -5.44 7.68
N HIS A 117 2.13 -5.92 8.29
CA HIS A 117 2.23 -7.30 8.77
C HIS A 117 1.49 -7.52 10.10
N TYR A 118 1.08 -6.45 10.76
CA TYR A 118 0.35 -6.53 12.01
C TYR A 118 -1.16 -6.34 11.76
N GLY A 119 -1.97 -7.28 12.24
CA GLY A 119 -3.41 -7.17 12.10
C GLY A 119 -4.00 -6.09 13.01
N SER A 120 -4.44 -4.98 12.43
CA SER A 120 -5.12 -3.91 13.14
C SER A 120 -6.58 -3.84 12.71
N LYS A 121 -7.47 -3.55 13.64
CA LYS A 121 -8.89 -3.35 13.33
C LYS A 121 -9.08 -2.03 12.59
N LEU A 122 -9.90 -2.05 11.56
CA LEU A 122 -10.16 -0.87 10.74
C LEU A 122 -10.64 0.35 11.54
N PRO A 123 -11.53 0.22 12.55
CA PRO A 123 -11.91 1.38 13.36
C PRO A 123 -10.74 2.07 14.08
N ARG A 124 -9.72 1.31 14.47
CA ARG A 124 -8.52 1.88 15.11
C ARG A 124 -7.72 2.73 14.13
N ILE A 125 -7.56 2.25 12.91
CA ILE A 125 -6.89 2.98 11.83
C ILE A 125 -7.68 4.25 11.49
N ALA A 126 -9.00 4.13 11.34
CA ALA A 126 -9.88 5.26 11.05
C ALA A 126 -9.83 6.33 12.15
N GLN A 127 -9.78 5.91 13.42
CA GLN A 127 -9.65 6.82 14.56
C GLN A 127 -8.34 7.60 14.51
N ALA A 128 -7.23 6.93 14.19
CA ALA A 128 -5.94 7.59 14.06
C ALA A 128 -5.94 8.61 12.93
N ILE A 129 -6.54 8.30 11.80
CA ILE A 129 -6.71 9.22 10.67
C ILE A 129 -7.56 10.43 11.07
N SER A 130 -8.64 10.20 11.82
CA SER A 130 -9.51 11.27 12.33
C SER A 130 -8.75 12.23 13.25
N ALA A 131 -7.84 11.72 14.06
CA ALA A 131 -7.01 12.55 14.94
C ALA A 131 -6.07 13.49 14.16
N LEU A 132 -5.87 13.22 12.87
CA LEU A 132 -5.10 14.07 11.97
C LEU A 132 -5.96 15.03 11.15
N GLY A 133 -7.26 15.13 11.49
CA GLY A 133 -8.20 16.02 10.81
C GLY A 133 -8.65 15.51 9.44
N ARG A 134 -8.53 14.21 9.19
CA ARG A 134 -8.91 13.58 7.92
C ARG A 134 -9.86 12.41 8.16
N ARG A 135 -10.47 11.93 7.11
CA ARG A 135 -11.42 10.83 7.18
C ARG A 135 -11.05 9.74 6.18
N LEU A 136 -11.00 8.51 6.66
CA LEU A 136 -10.83 7.36 5.78
C LEU A 136 -12.11 7.13 4.99
N VAL A 137 -11.98 7.03 3.67
CA VAL A 137 -13.11 6.78 2.76
C VAL A 137 -12.88 5.44 2.07
N ILE A 138 -13.91 4.61 2.04
CA ILE A 138 -13.89 3.31 1.37
C ILE A 138 -14.97 3.34 0.29
N GLY A 139 -14.60 2.88 -0.91
CA GLY A 139 -15.52 2.84 -2.04
C GLY A 139 -15.50 1.51 -2.74
N LEU A 140 -16.39 1.36 -3.71
CA LEU A 140 -16.48 0.20 -4.59
C LEU A 140 -16.26 0.65 -6.03
N GLU A 141 -15.57 -0.20 -6.77
CA GLU A 141 -15.40 -0.03 -8.21
C GLU A 141 -15.49 -1.39 -8.90
N PRO A 142 -15.75 -1.42 -10.22
CA PRO A 142 -15.72 -2.69 -10.96
C PRO A 142 -14.36 -3.37 -10.85
N ALA A 143 -14.40 -4.69 -10.75
CA ALA A 143 -13.18 -5.49 -10.68
C ALA A 143 -12.41 -5.46 -12.01
#